data_ed8003cd18f5c4f9ff70b245ad2a1d40
#
_entry.id   ed8003cd18f5c4f9ff70b245ad2a1d40
#
_cell.length_a   1.000
_cell.length_b   1.000
_cell.length_c   1.000
_cell.angle_alpha   90.00
_cell.angle_beta   90.00
_cell.angle_gamma   90.00
#
_symmetry.space_group_name_H-M   'P 1'
#
loop_
_entity.id
_entity.type
_entity.pdbx_description
1 polymer ?
#
loop_
_entity_poly.entity_id
_entity_poly.type
_entity_poly.pdbx_seq_one_letter_code
_entity_poly.pdbx_strand_id
1 'polypeptide(L)'
;MTDISYSNVNDNTPVLVGNSQLTDKRGVNGYNYLEMLSEVSKKAILDCEASNNLSEHIDTVAVVRFVADTPHRDSATSNLWGYPNMPRSLSNSLNLSATNEIYTTTGGNSPQLAINELANRIKDNQIDCALLAGGEALDTFVGRLKEGLETKWEDNPGGEPEIIGKSDDGTNDHEKLHGLFDPSAVYPLFANALRSLNNQTIREHMEDTSELFERFSEVASRNEFAWFPIHRSCLLYTSPSPRDYTR
;
A
#
# COMPACT_ATOMS: atom_id res chain seq x y z
N MET A 1 10.97 -20.66 22.38
CA MET A 1 10.55 -19.25 22.47
C MET A 1 11.30 -18.66 23.65
N THR A 2 12.18 -17.70 23.42
CA THR A 2 12.87 -17.00 24.50
C THR A 2 11.86 -16.04 25.13
N ASP A 3 11.61 -16.18 26.44
CA ASP A 3 10.82 -15.23 27.21
C ASP A 3 11.46 -13.84 27.08
N ILE A 4 10.89 -12.98 26.25
CA ILE A 4 11.26 -11.58 26.17
C ILE A 4 10.67 -10.91 27.42
N SER A 5 11.53 -10.57 28.38
CA SER A 5 11.11 -9.78 29.53
C SER A 5 10.80 -8.35 29.09
N TYR A 6 9.55 -7.97 29.12
CA TYR A 6 9.07 -6.61 28.81
C TYR A 6 9.28 -5.61 29.96
N SER A 7 9.95 -6.03 31.05
CA SER A 7 10.13 -5.22 32.27
C SER A 7 10.98 -3.93 32.08
N ASN A 8 11.57 -3.71 30.90
CA ASN A 8 12.38 -2.54 30.59
C ASN A 8 11.90 -1.76 29.35
N VAL A 9 10.69 -1.99 28.89
CA VAL A 9 10.11 -1.21 27.78
C VAL A 9 9.56 0.09 28.36
N ASN A 10 9.92 1.22 27.74
CA ASN A 10 9.39 2.52 28.13
C ASN A 10 7.88 2.56 27.84
N ASP A 11 7.09 3.14 28.74
CA ASP A 11 5.63 3.24 28.62
C ASP A 11 5.18 3.92 27.30
N ASN A 12 6.00 4.80 26.74
CA ASN A 12 5.74 5.48 25.48
C ASN A 12 6.32 4.74 24.25
N THR A 13 6.70 3.48 24.38
CA THR A 13 7.18 2.70 23.23
C THR A 13 5.99 2.35 22.34
N PRO A 14 5.98 2.81 21.07
CA PRO A 14 4.91 2.45 20.14
C PRO A 14 4.92 0.95 19.87
N VAL A 15 3.75 0.33 19.92
CA VAL A 15 3.56 -1.11 19.68
C VAL A 15 2.46 -1.33 18.68
N LEU A 16 2.60 -2.37 17.86
CA LEU A 16 1.55 -2.83 16.96
C LEU A 16 0.63 -3.79 17.73
N VAL A 17 -0.63 -3.44 17.89
CA VAL A 17 -1.59 -4.19 18.70
C VAL A 17 -2.60 -4.99 17.88
N GLY A 18 -2.73 -4.71 16.59
CA GLY A 18 -3.60 -5.45 15.69
C GLY A 18 -3.22 -5.19 14.24
N ASN A 19 -3.41 -6.18 13.39
CA ASN A 19 -3.15 -6.08 11.97
C ASN A 19 -4.13 -6.93 11.15
N SER A 20 -4.30 -6.59 9.88
CA SER A 20 -5.10 -7.39 8.97
C SER A 20 -4.72 -7.15 7.52
N GLN A 21 -5.01 -8.13 6.68
CA GLN A 21 -4.91 -8.03 5.23
C GLN A 21 -6.20 -8.47 4.57
N LEU A 22 -6.48 -7.88 3.41
CA LEU A 22 -7.61 -8.24 2.56
C LEU A 22 -7.16 -8.22 1.10
N THR A 23 -7.46 -9.27 0.36
CA THR A 23 -7.32 -9.32 -1.09
C THR A 23 -8.63 -9.76 -1.71
N ASP A 24 -9.29 -8.86 -2.42
CA ASP A 24 -10.50 -9.19 -3.18
C ASP A 24 -10.12 -9.56 -4.62
N LYS A 25 -9.77 -10.84 -4.80
CA LYS A 25 -9.30 -11.34 -6.10
C LYS A 25 -10.42 -11.22 -7.14
N ARG A 26 -10.13 -10.50 -8.22
CA ARG A 26 -11.04 -10.27 -9.35
C ARG A 26 -12.30 -9.50 -8.98
N GLY A 27 -12.28 -8.75 -7.90
CA GLY A 27 -13.44 -7.99 -7.45
C GLY A 27 -14.67 -8.85 -7.14
N VAL A 28 -14.47 -10.07 -6.64
CA VAL A 28 -15.57 -11.02 -6.36
C VAL A 28 -16.60 -10.42 -5.41
N ASN A 29 -16.15 -9.66 -4.40
CA ASN A 29 -17.05 -8.96 -3.48
C ASN A 29 -17.47 -7.58 -4.02
N GLY A 30 -16.79 -7.08 -5.03
CA GLY A 30 -17.10 -5.80 -5.68
C GLY A 30 -16.89 -4.58 -4.78
N TYR A 31 -16.02 -4.68 -3.77
CA TYR A 31 -15.74 -3.57 -2.85
C TYR A 31 -15.25 -2.32 -3.59
N ASN A 32 -15.82 -1.17 -3.23
CA ASN A 32 -15.17 0.11 -3.52
C ASN A 32 -13.99 0.34 -2.54
N TYR A 33 -13.27 1.44 -2.75
CA TYR A 33 -12.07 1.72 -1.96
C TYR A 33 -12.37 1.89 -0.47
N LEU A 34 -13.42 2.65 -0.11
CA LEU A 34 -13.81 2.87 1.28
C LEU A 34 -14.32 1.60 1.96
N GLU A 35 -15.12 0.80 1.25
CA GLU A 35 -15.62 -0.48 1.77
C GLU A 35 -14.47 -1.45 2.06
N MET A 36 -13.48 -1.53 1.16
CA MET A 36 -12.31 -2.37 1.35
C MET A 36 -11.49 -1.93 2.58
N LEU A 37 -11.22 -0.63 2.71
CA LEU A 37 -10.53 -0.07 3.89
C LEU A 37 -11.32 -0.32 5.18
N SER A 38 -12.63 -0.16 5.13
CA SER A 38 -13.50 -0.39 6.30
C SER A 38 -13.46 -1.84 6.76
N GLU A 39 -13.54 -2.77 5.80
CA GLU A 39 -13.53 -4.20 6.11
C GLU A 39 -12.19 -4.67 6.69
N VAL A 40 -11.06 -4.25 6.09
CA VAL A 40 -9.74 -4.61 6.60
C VAL A 40 -9.46 -3.96 7.96
N SER A 41 -9.91 -2.73 8.17
CA SER A 41 -9.75 -2.02 9.44
C SER A 41 -10.55 -2.66 10.58
N LYS A 42 -11.80 -3.09 10.32
CA LYS A 42 -12.58 -3.85 11.31
C LYS A 42 -11.84 -5.11 11.75
N LYS A 43 -11.27 -5.85 10.82
CA LYS A 43 -10.50 -7.05 11.13
C LYS A 43 -9.24 -6.75 11.94
N ALA A 44 -8.53 -5.66 11.64
CA ALA A 44 -7.36 -5.24 12.41
C ALA A 44 -7.72 -4.84 13.85
N ILE A 45 -8.86 -4.14 14.04
CA ILE A 45 -9.36 -3.79 15.37
C ILE A 45 -9.73 -5.05 16.17
N LEU A 46 -10.33 -6.04 15.52
CA LEU A 46 -10.71 -7.32 16.15
C LEU A 46 -9.51 -8.23 16.44
N ASP A 47 -8.40 -8.07 15.72
CA ASP A 47 -7.15 -8.81 15.94
C ASP A 47 -6.45 -8.41 17.27
N CYS A 48 -6.82 -7.27 17.84
CA CYS A 48 -6.30 -6.84 19.12
C CYS A 48 -6.92 -7.65 20.26
N GLU A 49 -6.12 -8.53 20.87
CA GLU A 49 -6.55 -9.35 22.02
C GLU A 49 -6.61 -8.58 23.34
N ALA A 50 -5.97 -7.40 23.41
CA ALA A 50 -5.77 -6.70 24.68
C ALA A 50 -6.99 -5.91 25.16
N SER A 51 -7.95 -5.56 24.29
CA SER A 51 -9.09 -4.72 24.66
C SER A 51 -10.30 -4.99 23.79
N ASN A 52 -11.43 -5.26 24.43
CA ASN A 52 -12.73 -5.34 23.74
C ASN A 52 -13.21 -3.97 23.20
N ASN A 53 -12.54 -2.86 23.57
CA ASN A 53 -12.93 -1.49 23.29
C ASN A 53 -11.82 -0.70 22.58
N LEU A 54 -10.96 -1.35 21.79
CA LEU A 54 -9.87 -0.65 21.09
C LEU A 54 -10.38 0.54 20.27
N SER A 55 -11.56 0.40 19.64
CA SER A 55 -12.18 1.46 18.84
C SER A 55 -12.45 2.76 19.61
N GLU A 56 -12.67 2.68 20.93
CA GLU A 56 -12.89 3.87 21.79
C GLU A 56 -11.60 4.63 22.08
N HIS A 57 -10.45 3.98 21.91
CA HIS A 57 -9.13 4.55 22.16
C HIS A 57 -8.46 5.10 20.90
N ILE A 58 -8.99 4.79 19.71
CA ILE A 58 -8.43 5.30 18.46
C ILE A 58 -8.74 6.79 18.34
N ASP A 59 -7.74 7.62 18.58
CA ASP A 59 -7.81 9.09 18.46
C ASP A 59 -7.32 9.62 17.11
N THR A 60 -6.65 8.77 16.33
CA THR A 60 -6.02 9.12 15.05
C THR A 60 -6.37 8.11 13.98
N VAL A 61 -6.86 8.58 12.85
CA VAL A 61 -7.03 7.75 11.63
C VAL A 61 -6.12 8.28 10.54
N ALA A 62 -5.21 7.43 10.09
CA ALA A 62 -4.30 7.71 8.99
C ALA A 62 -4.60 6.82 7.80
N VAL A 63 -4.59 7.38 6.59
CA VAL A 63 -4.79 6.62 5.36
C VAL A 63 -3.64 6.87 4.39
N VAL A 64 -3.12 5.80 3.82
CA VAL A 64 -2.17 5.89 2.71
C VAL A 64 -2.94 6.22 1.44
N ARG A 65 -2.58 7.34 0.78
CA ARG A 65 -3.27 7.80 -0.42
C ARG A 65 -3.11 6.81 -1.56
N PHE A 66 -4.21 6.46 -2.18
CA PHE A 66 -4.21 5.57 -3.35
C PHE A 66 -3.90 6.33 -4.65
N VAL A 67 -3.46 5.58 -5.66
CA VAL A 67 -2.90 6.16 -6.89
C VAL A 67 -3.92 7.02 -7.66
N ALA A 68 -5.19 6.62 -7.71
CA ALA A 68 -6.19 7.34 -8.47
C ALA A 68 -6.65 8.65 -7.81
N ASP A 69 -6.39 8.86 -6.51
CA ASP A 69 -6.68 10.10 -5.77
C ASP A 69 -5.47 11.04 -5.69
N THR A 70 -4.58 11.01 -6.68
CA THR A 70 -3.39 11.86 -6.70
C THR A 70 -3.71 13.24 -7.29
N PRO A 71 -3.57 14.35 -6.55
CA PRO A 71 -4.06 15.69 -6.97
C PRO A 71 -3.44 16.28 -8.23
N HIS A 72 -2.29 15.79 -8.69
CA HIS A 72 -1.49 16.38 -9.76
C HIS A 72 -1.30 15.49 -10.98
N ARG A 73 -2.09 14.43 -11.12
CA ARG A 73 -2.06 13.66 -12.35
C ARG A 73 -2.97 14.28 -13.39
N ASP A 74 -2.37 14.82 -14.45
CA ASP A 74 -3.04 15.19 -15.71
C ASP A 74 -3.57 13.96 -16.47
N SER A 75 -4.18 13.04 -15.77
CA SER A 75 -4.75 11.86 -16.39
C SER A 75 -6.27 11.92 -16.32
N ALA A 76 -6.95 11.37 -17.32
CA ALA A 76 -8.40 11.20 -17.34
C ALA A 76 -8.95 10.45 -16.11
N THR A 77 -8.06 9.89 -15.29
CA THR A 77 -8.38 9.15 -14.06
C THR A 77 -8.25 10.00 -12.79
N SER A 78 -7.62 11.17 -12.83
CA SER A 78 -7.36 11.99 -11.63
C SER A 78 -8.61 12.62 -10.97
N ASN A 79 -9.76 12.51 -11.61
CA ASN A 79 -11.03 13.03 -11.10
C ASN A 79 -12.11 11.94 -10.97
N LEU A 80 -11.74 10.67 -11.05
CA LEU A 80 -12.71 9.58 -11.04
C LEU A 80 -13.22 9.27 -9.63
N TRP A 81 -12.49 9.66 -8.59
CA TRP A 81 -12.81 9.32 -7.22
C TRP A 81 -12.76 10.55 -6.33
N GLY A 82 -13.84 10.78 -5.62
CA GLY A 82 -14.05 11.95 -4.79
C GLY A 82 -13.91 11.65 -3.30
N TYR A 83 -12.68 11.48 -2.82
CA TYR A 83 -12.40 11.30 -1.39
C TYR A 83 -11.49 12.42 -0.84
N PRO A 84 -11.98 13.66 -0.71
CA PRO A 84 -11.17 14.77 -0.24
C PRO A 84 -10.61 14.54 1.17
N ASN A 85 -11.33 13.77 2.00
CA ASN A 85 -10.92 13.40 3.36
C ASN A 85 -11.22 11.93 3.63
N MET A 86 -10.42 11.02 3.02
CA MET A 86 -10.56 9.58 3.22
C MET A 86 -10.40 9.14 4.69
N PRO A 87 -9.48 9.71 5.50
CA PRO A 87 -9.40 9.41 6.92
C PRO A 87 -10.73 9.63 7.66
N ARG A 88 -11.42 10.72 7.40
CA ARG A 88 -12.74 10.99 8.00
C ARG A 88 -13.82 10.06 7.48
N SER A 89 -13.83 9.78 6.18
CA SER A 89 -14.75 8.80 5.60
C SER A 89 -14.59 7.43 6.25
N LEU A 90 -13.34 7.00 6.46
CA LEU A 90 -13.03 5.74 7.13
C LEU A 90 -13.44 5.78 8.62
N SER A 91 -13.11 6.85 9.33
CA SER A 91 -13.52 7.06 10.73
C SER A 91 -15.03 6.95 10.90
N ASN A 92 -15.80 7.64 10.04
CA ASN A 92 -17.26 7.60 10.05
C ASN A 92 -17.81 6.20 9.76
N SER A 93 -17.24 5.49 8.77
CA SER A 93 -17.68 4.14 8.40
C SER A 93 -17.48 3.11 9.50
N LEU A 94 -16.52 3.36 10.40
CA LEU A 94 -16.18 2.52 11.55
C LEU A 94 -16.82 3.01 12.86
N ASN A 95 -17.55 4.12 12.83
CA ASN A 95 -18.08 4.81 14.01
C ASN A 95 -17.00 5.16 15.04
N LEU A 96 -15.82 5.57 14.58
CA LEU A 96 -14.75 6.05 15.46
C LEU A 96 -14.95 7.53 15.80
N SER A 97 -14.41 7.94 16.95
CA SER A 97 -14.41 9.33 17.42
C SER A 97 -13.02 9.96 17.27
N ALA A 98 -12.29 9.61 16.21
CA ALA A 98 -10.95 10.11 15.98
C ALA A 98 -10.97 11.64 15.75
N THR A 99 -10.04 12.33 16.42
CA THR A 99 -9.88 13.78 16.34
C THR A 99 -8.77 14.19 15.36
N ASN A 100 -7.84 13.27 15.06
CA ASN A 100 -6.74 13.49 14.16
C ASN A 100 -6.95 12.67 12.87
N GLU A 101 -6.85 13.37 11.74
CA GLU A 101 -7.07 12.81 10.41
C GLU A 101 -5.84 13.07 9.56
N ILE A 102 -5.15 12.01 9.16
CA ILE A 102 -3.89 12.09 8.43
C ILE A 102 -4.05 11.39 7.08
N TYR A 103 -3.72 12.09 6.00
CA TYR A 103 -3.71 11.53 4.66
C TYR A 103 -2.33 11.72 4.04
N THR A 104 -1.71 10.63 3.54
CA THR A 104 -0.38 10.76 2.97
C THR A 104 -0.41 11.36 1.57
N THR A 105 0.73 11.84 1.08
CA THR A 105 0.92 11.98 -0.36
C THR A 105 1.06 10.60 -1.02
N THR A 106 0.82 10.51 -2.33
CA THR A 106 0.98 9.26 -3.08
C THR A 106 2.46 8.94 -3.25
N GLY A 107 2.85 7.73 -2.91
CA GLY A 107 4.22 7.27 -3.08
C GLY A 107 4.44 5.86 -2.50
N GLY A 108 5.35 5.09 -3.09
CA GLY A 108 5.67 3.75 -2.62
C GLY A 108 6.32 3.71 -1.22
N ASN A 109 6.85 4.82 -0.75
CA ASN A 109 7.41 5.01 0.59
C ASN A 109 6.38 5.52 1.61
N SER A 110 5.20 5.94 1.17
CA SER A 110 4.17 6.55 2.04
C SER A 110 3.70 5.65 3.18
N PRO A 111 3.54 4.32 3.02
CA PRO A 111 3.20 3.44 4.13
C PRO A 111 4.24 3.48 5.26
N GLN A 112 5.53 3.39 4.91
CA GLN A 112 6.61 3.44 5.90
C GLN A 112 6.74 4.83 6.54
N LEU A 113 6.56 5.89 5.75
CA LEU A 113 6.53 7.26 6.26
C LEU A 113 5.42 7.41 7.31
N ALA A 114 4.21 6.94 7.01
CA ALA A 114 3.08 7.02 7.94
C ALA A 114 3.34 6.24 9.23
N ILE A 115 3.88 5.01 9.15
CA ILE A 115 4.25 4.23 10.33
C ILE A 115 5.26 5.00 11.20
N ASN A 116 6.31 5.55 10.61
CA ASN A 116 7.34 6.28 11.33
C ASN A 116 6.77 7.54 11.99
N GLU A 117 5.92 8.28 11.28
CA GLU A 117 5.28 9.48 11.81
C GLU A 117 4.37 9.17 12.99
N LEU A 118 3.48 8.19 12.85
CA LEU A 118 2.58 7.77 13.93
C LEU A 118 3.35 7.24 15.14
N ALA A 119 4.39 6.44 14.91
CA ALA A 119 5.24 5.93 15.99
C ALA A 119 5.94 7.06 16.76
N ASN A 120 6.45 8.10 16.06
CA ASN A 120 7.05 9.26 16.71
C ASN A 120 6.00 10.04 17.51
N ARG A 121 4.81 10.25 16.97
CA ARG A 121 3.73 10.96 17.67
C ARG A 121 3.28 10.24 18.95
N ILE A 122 3.18 8.91 18.93
CA ILE A 122 2.90 8.09 20.11
C ILE A 122 4.02 8.24 21.13
N LYS A 123 5.28 8.09 20.69
CA LYS A 123 6.46 8.25 21.56
C LYS A 123 6.50 9.61 22.25
N ASP A 124 6.10 10.65 21.53
CA ASP A 124 6.13 12.04 22.02
C ASP A 124 4.82 12.44 22.75
N ASN A 125 3.92 11.48 23.04
CA ASN A 125 2.61 11.68 23.70
C ASN A 125 1.72 12.72 22.99
N GLN A 126 1.78 12.77 21.67
CA GLN A 126 0.91 13.64 20.86
C GLN A 126 -0.39 12.95 20.49
N ILE A 127 -0.36 11.61 20.39
CA ILE A 127 -1.49 10.73 20.12
C ILE A 127 -1.35 9.46 20.98
N ASP A 128 -2.47 8.82 21.28
CA ASP A 128 -2.48 7.60 22.09
C ASP A 128 -2.58 6.33 21.24
N CYS A 129 -3.49 6.32 20.27
CA CYS A 129 -3.76 5.14 19.46
C CYS A 129 -4.14 5.53 18.02
N ALA A 130 -3.42 4.98 17.05
CA ALA A 130 -3.65 5.25 15.64
C ALA A 130 -4.10 4.03 14.85
N LEU A 131 -5.10 4.21 14.00
CA LEU A 131 -5.45 3.28 12.93
C LEU A 131 -4.78 3.75 11.64
N LEU A 132 -3.91 2.91 11.07
CA LEU A 132 -3.32 3.14 9.74
C LEU A 132 -3.90 2.14 8.74
N ALA A 133 -4.49 2.64 7.66
CA ALA A 133 -5.03 1.81 6.59
C ALA A 133 -4.52 2.27 5.21
N GLY A 134 -4.47 1.35 4.26
CA GLY A 134 -4.10 1.64 2.87
C GLY A 134 -4.39 0.46 1.97
N GLY A 135 -4.61 0.73 0.70
CA GLY A 135 -4.91 -0.30 -0.30
C GLY A 135 -5.21 0.29 -1.66
N GLU A 136 -5.52 -0.59 -2.62
CA GLU A 136 -5.90 -0.22 -3.98
C GLU A 136 -7.08 -1.09 -4.44
N ALA A 137 -8.05 -0.49 -5.14
CA ALA A 137 -9.22 -1.17 -5.69
C ALA A 137 -9.33 -1.03 -7.21
N LEU A 138 -8.19 -0.84 -7.90
CA LEU A 138 -8.13 -0.60 -9.35
C LEU A 138 -8.70 -1.75 -10.18
N ASP A 139 -8.49 -3.01 -9.75
CA ASP A 139 -9.00 -4.16 -10.50
C ASP A 139 -10.53 -4.21 -10.47
N THR A 140 -11.13 -3.98 -9.31
CA THR A 140 -12.60 -3.86 -9.17
C THR A 140 -13.12 -2.70 -10.01
N PHE A 141 -12.47 -1.53 -9.97
CA PHE A 141 -12.86 -0.37 -10.75
C PHE A 141 -12.85 -0.66 -12.27
N VAL A 142 -11.73 -1.20 -12.76
CA VAL A 142 -11.59 -1.53 -14.20
C VAL A 142 -12.56 -2.64 -14.61
N GLY A 143 -12.79 -3.62 -13.75
CA GLY A 143 -13.79 -4.68 -13.98
C GLY A 143 -15.18 -4.11 -14.16
N ARG A 144 -15.63 -3.27 -13.21
CA ARG A 144 -16.94 -2.61 -13.29
C ARG A 144 -17.08 -1.71 -14.52
N LEU A 145 -16.02 -0.97 -14.85
CA LEU A 145 -16.03 -0.11 -16.05
C LEU A 145 -16.23 -0.93 -17.34
N LYS A 146 -15.58 -2.09 -17.45
CA LYS A 146 -15.74 -3.01 -18.60
C LYS A 146 -17.15 -3.60 -18.69
N GLU A 147 -17.80 -3.80 -17.58
CA GLU A 147 -19.16 -4.33 -17.49
C GLU A 147 -20.25 -3.25 -17.61
N GLY A 148 -19.86 -1.99 -17.74
CA GLY A 148 -20.78 -0.85 -17.81
C GLY A 148 -21.50 -0.56 -16.49
N LEU A 149 -20.94 -1.01 -15.37
CA LEU A 149 -21.48 -0.77 -14.03
C LEU A 149 -21.03 0.61 -13.52
N GLU A 150 -21.78 1.13 -12.55
CA GLU A 150 -21.45 2.40 -11.91
C GLU A 150 -20.08 2.33 -11.21
N THR A 151 -19.24 3.33 -11.47
CA THR A 151 -17.89 3.47 -10.93
C THR A 151 -17.68 4.80 -10.20
N LYS A 152 -18.77 5.53 -9.93
CA LYS A 152 -18.71 6.79 -9.20
C LYS A 152 -18.54 6.50 -7.70
N TRP A 153 -17.31 6.41 -7.27
CA TRP A 153 -16.94 6.19 -5.88
C TRP A 153 -16.56 7.53 -5.26
N GLU A 154 -17.41 8.03 -4.41
CA GLU A 154 -17.19 9.31 -3.74
C GLU A 154 -17.77 9.30 -2.32
N ASP A 155 -17.13 10.02 -1.43
CA ASP A 155 -17.64 10.42 -0.15
C ASP A 155 -17.01 11.76 0.25
N ASN A 156 -17.80 12.69 0.70
CA ASN A 156 -17.33 14.00 1.14
C ASN A 156 -17.84 14.31 2.56
N PRO A 157 -17.15 13.81 3.59
CA PRO A 157 -17.53 14.02 4.98
C PRO A 157 -17.21 15.43 5.48
N GLY A 158 -16.63 16.29 4.63
CA GLY A 158 -16.14 17.61 4.98
C GLY A 158 -14.81 17.60 5.74
N GLY A 159 -14.34 18.78 6.11
CA GLY A 159 -13.05 18.99 6.75
C GLY A 159 -11.86 18.73 5.83
N GLU A 160 -10.68 19.05 6.33
CA GLU A 160 -9.41 18.85 5.62
C GLU A 160 -8.49 17.99 6.49
N PRO A 161 -7.97 16.87 5.98
CA PRO A 161 -7.01 16.06 6.72
C PRO A 161 -5.64 16.75 6.75
N GLU A 162 -4.84 16.44 7.74
CA GLU A 162 -3.42 16.75 7.71
C GLU A 162 -2.75 15.95 6.59
N ILE A 163 -2.01 16.63 5.71
CA ILE A 163 -1.25 15.96 4.64
C ILE A 163 0.19 15.77 5.08
N ILE A 164 0.64 14.52 5.08
CA ILE A 164 2.05 14.18 5.35
C ILE A 164 2.74 13.62 4.10
N GLY A 165 4.05 13.86 4.03
CA GLY A 165 4.88 13.45 2.90
C GLY A 165 5.08 14.55 1.87
N LYS A 166 5.85 14.22 0.84
CA LYS A 166 6.11 15.11 -0.31
C LYS A 166 5.73 14.39 -1.58
N SER A 167 5.08 15.08 -2.48
CA SER A 167 4.78 14.57 -3.82
C SER A 167 5.88 15.07 -4.77
N ASP A 168 6.95 14.29 -4.87
CA ASP A 168 8.04 14.57 -5.81
C ASP A 168 7.96 13.57 -6.96
N ASP A 169 8.19 14.03 -8.18
CA ASP A 169 8.14 13.19 -9.38
C ASP A 169 9.26 12.14 -9.44
N GLY A 170 10.27 12.26 -8.59
CA GLY A 170 11.43 11.37 -8.55
C GLY A 170 12.35 11.49 -9.77
N THR A 171 11.99 12.33 -10.75
CA THR A 171 12.72 12.58 -11.99
C THR A 171 12.68 14.09 -12.33
N ASN A 172 13.75 14.58 -12.92
CA ASN A 172 13.82 15.95 -13.43
C ASN A 172 13.33 16.04 -14.89
N ASP A 173 13.16 17.27 -15.40
CA ASP A 173 12.63 17.48 -16.76
C ASP A 173 13.54 16.92 -17.86
N HIS A 174 14.87 16.91 -17.65
CA HIS A 174 15.81 16.35 -18.59
C HIS A 174 15.67 14.82 -18.66
N GLU A 175 15.53 14.16 -17.53
CA GLU A 175 15.27 12.73 -17.47
C GLU A 175 13.95 12.36 -18.14
N LYS A 176 12.89 13.15 -17.93
CA LYS A 176 11.59 12.98 -18.58
C LYS A 176 11.69 13.09 -20.10
N LEU A 177 12.49 14.04 -20.62
CA LEU A 177 12.73 14.18 -22.06
C LEU A 177 13.37 12.92 -22.69
N HIS A 178 14.11 12.14 -21.91
CA HIS A 178 14.72 10.87 -22.31
C HIS A 178 13.87 9.65 -21.95
N GLY A 179 12.62 9.82 -21.54
CA GLY A 179 11.73 8.73 -21.18
C GLY A 179 12.03 8.05 -19.84
N LEU A 180 12.87 8.66 -19.00
CA LEU A 180 13.28 8.11 -17.70
C LEU A 180 12.27 8.50 -16.59
N PHE A 181 11.02 8.19 -16.78
CA PHE A 181 9.96 8.41 -15.77
C PHE A 181 9.15 7.14 -15.47
N ASP A 182 9.16 6.18 -16.37
CA ASP A 182 8.47 4.92 -16.21
C ASP A 182 9.36 3.91 -15.47
N PRO A 183 8.86 3.20 -14.44
CA PRO A 183 9.63 2.18 -13.74
C PRO A 183 10.26 1.14 -14.64
N SER A 184 9.59 0.75 -15.73
CA SER A 184 10.10 -0.21 -16.71
C SER A 184 11.34 0.30 -17.47
N ALA A 185 11.51 1.61 -17.58
CA ALA A 185 12.69 2.25 -18.17
C ALA A 185 13.80 2.51 -17.15
N VAL A 186 13.42 2.87 -15.91
CA VAL A 186 14.36 3.33 -14.87
C VAL A 186 15.00 2.16 -14.13
N TYR A 187 14.24 1.17 -13.68
CA TYR A 187 14.78 0.05 -12.89
C TYR A 187 15.86 -0.78 -13.61
N PRO A 188 15.79 -1.03 -14.93
CA PRO A 188 16.87 -1.71 -15.63
C PRO A 188 18.22 -0.98 -15.59
N LEU A 189 18.24 0.36 -15.46
CA LEU A 189 19.48 1.12 -15.29
C LEU A 189 20.15 0.76 -13.95
N PHE A 190 19.39 0.73 -12.87
CA PHE A 190 19.89 0.31 -11.56
C PHE A 190 20.34 -1.15 -11.55
N ALA A 191 19.57 -2.05 -12.17
CA ALA A 191 19.93 -3.46 -12.30
C ALA A 191 21.25 -3.64 -13.05
N ASN A 192 21.45 -2.91 -14.16
CA ASN A 192 22.71 -2.95 -14.90
C ASN A 192 23.90 -2.36 -14.12
N ALA A 193 23.66 -1.30 -13.33
CA ALA A 193 24.71 -0.74 -12.47
C ALA A 193 25.15 -1.75 -11.40
N LEU A 194 24.20 -2.41 -10.74
CA LEU A 194 24.48 -3.48 -9.77
C LEU A 194 25.21 -4.66 -10.41
N ARG A 195 24.75 -5.11 -11.56
CA ARG A 195 25.40 -6.16 -12.34
C ARG A 195 26.87 -5.81 -12.63
N SER A 196 27.14 -4.58 -13.07
CA SER A 196 28.49 -4.10 -13.35
C SER A 196 29.35 -4.03 -12.09
N LEU A 197 28.80 -3.54 -10.99
CA LEU A 197 29.47 -3.47 -9.69
C LEU A 197 29.89 -4.86 -9.18
N ASN A 198 29.04 -5.86 -9.40
CA ASN A 198 29.27 -7.25 -9.03
C ASN A 198 30.15 -8.00 -10.03
N ASN A 199 30.62 -7.36 -11.12
CA ASN A 199 31.38 -7.98 -12.22
C ASN A 199 30.65 -9.20 -12.85
N GLN A 200 29.32 -9.18 -12.89
CA GLN A 200 28.51 -10.25 -13.44
C GLN A 200 28.29 -10.05 -14.96
N THR A 201 28.29 -11.14 -15.70
CA THR A 201 27.73 -11.18 -17.03
C THR A 201 26.22 -10.98 -17.00
N ILE A 202 25.59 -10.65 -18.13
CA ILE A 202 24.14 -10.55 -18.24
C ILE A 202 23.47 -11.87 -17.82
N ARG A 203 24.05 -12.99 -18.22
CA ARG A 203 23.52 -14.32 -17.90
C ARG A 203 23.53 -14.61 -16.41
N GLU A 204 24.66 -14.41 -15.74
CA GLU A 204 24.78 -14.61 -14.28
C GLU A 204 23.78 -13.73 -13.53
N HIS A 205 23.65 -12.46 -13.92
CA HIS A 205 22.69 -11.56 -13.29
C HIS A 205 21.24 -12.01 -13.50
N MET A 206 20.90 -12.53 -14.69
CA MET A 206 19.57 -13.09 -14.96
C MET A 206 19.30 -14.35 -14.13
N GLU A 207 20.30 -15.22 -13.98
CA GLU A 207 20.19 -16.45 -13.19
C GLU A 207 19.94 -16.08 -11.70
N ASP A 208 20.73 -15.20 -11.11
CA ASP A 208 20.55 -14.72 -9.73
C ASP A 208 19.19 -14.05 -9.51
N THR A 209 18.78 -13.19 -10.45
CA THR A 209 17.48 -12.51 -10.38
C THR A 209 16.34 -13.52 -10.46
N SER A 210 16.47 -14.52 -11.33
CA SER A 210 15.45 -15.56 -11.51
C SER A 210 15.31 -16.44 -10.27
N GLU A 211 16.41 -16.78 -9.60
CA GLU A 211 16.38 -17.51 -8.33
C GLU A 211 15.65 -16.70 -7.25
N LEU A 212 15.90 -15.38 -7.15
CA LEU A 212 15.20 -14.50 -6.22
C LEU A 212 13.68 -14.52 -6.48
N PHE A 213 13.25 -14.37 -7.73
CA PHE A 213 11.82 -14.39 -8.08
C PHE A 213 11.18 -15.77 -7.91
N GLU A 214 11.92 -16.86 -8.12
CA GLU A 214 11.44 -18.20 -7.80
C GLU A 214 11.10 -18.31 -6.31
N ARG A 215 11.97 -17.82 -5.44
CA ARG A 215 11.72 -17.80 -4.00
C ARG A 215 10.52 -16.94 -3.62
N PHE A 216 10.35 -15.78 -4.23
CA PHE A 216 9.14 -14.97 -4.03
C PHE A 216 7.88 -15.73 -4.45
N SER A 217 7.91 -16.44 -5.59
CA SER A 217 6.78 -17.22 -6.06
C SER A 217 6.49 -18.44 -5.17
N GLU A 218 7.52 -19.05 -4.59
CA GLU A 218 7.37 -20.12 -3.60
C GLU A 218 6.64 -19.62 -2.36
N VAL A 219 7.02 -18.46 -1.81
CA VAL A 219 6.32 -17.84 -0.68
C VAL A 219 4.90 -17.47 -1.07
N ALA A 220 4.71 -16.83 -2.23
CA ALA A 220 3.39 -16.47 -2.73
C ALA A 220 2.44 -17.66 -2.88
N SER A 221 2.96 -18.84 -3.27
CA SER A 221 2.13 -20.04 -3.45
C SER A 221 1.47 -20.55 -2.17
N ARG A 222 2.02 -20.16 -1.01
CA ARG A 222 1.53 -20.51 0.33
C ARG A 222 0.81 -19.35 1.03
N ASN A 223 0.76 -18.17 0.39
CA ASN A 223 0.12 -16.98 0.94
C ASN A 223 -1.29 -16.81 0.36
N GLU A 224 -2.31 -16.94 1.20
CA GLU A 224 -3.71 -16.79 0.80
C GLU A 224 -4.04 -15.39 0.24
N PHE A 225 -3.30 -14.36 0.67
CA PHE A 225 -3.47 -12.98 0.20
C PHE A 225 -2.73 -12.68 -1.11
N ALA A 226 -1.88 -13.58 -1.60
CA ALA A 226 -1.15 -13.33 -2.83
C ALA A 226 -2.07 -13.30 -4.06
N TRP A 227 -1.88 -12.32 -4.95
CA TRP A 227 -2.61 -12.23 -6.22
C TRP A 227 -2.35 -13.44 -7.13
N PHE A 228 -1.09 -13.90 -7.15
CA PHE A 228 -0.66 -15.03 -7.98
C PHE A 228 -0.02 -16.11 -7.08
N PRO A 229 -0.82 -16.92 -6.36
CA PRO A 229 -0.32 -17.96 -5.47
C PRO A 229 0.13 -19.20 -6.28
N ILE A 230 1.09 -18.99 -7.18
CA ILE A 230 1.60 -20.02 -8.09
C ILE A 230 3.12 -20.06 -7.97
N HIS A 231 3.67 -21.22 -7.60
CA HIS A 231 5.10 -21.44 -7.66
C HIS A 231 5.56 -21.49 -9.13
N ARG A 232 6.56 -20.68 -9.47
CA ARG A 232 7.19 -20.64 -10.80
C ARG A 232 8.68 -20.89 -10.65
N SER A 233 9.20 -21.82 -11.44
CA SER A 233 10.64 -22.06 -11.47
C SER A 233 11.41 -20.90 -12.12
N CYS A 234 12.69 -20.81 -11.84
CA CYS A 234 13.59 -19.80 -12.42
C CYS A 234 13.58 -19.82 -13.97
N LEU A 235 13.41 -20.97 -14.59
CA LEU A 235 13.31 -21.11 -16.05
C LEU A 235 12.14 -20.36 -16.67
N LEU A 236 11.03 -20.19 -15.94
CA LEU A 236 9.88 -19.41 -16.42
C LEU A 236 10.11 -17.90 -16.36
N TYR A 237 10.99 -17.42 -15.48
CA TYR A 237 11.34 -16.01 -15.40
C TYR A 237 12.40 -15.60 -16.45
N THR A 238 13.20 -16.55 -16.93
CA THR A 238 14.23 -16.30 -17.94
C THR A 238 13.75 -16.57 -19.36
N SER A 239 12.63 -17.28 -19.54
CA SER A 239 12.02 -17.54 -20.85
C SER A 239 10.98 -16.48 -21.18
N PRO A 240 10.98 -15.92 -22.40
CA PRO A 240 9.92 -15.02 -22.83
C PRO A 240 8.58 -15.74 -22.76
N SER A 241 7.60 -15.10 -22.11
CA SER A 241 6.24 -15.63 -22.04
C SER A 241 5.60 -15.60 -23.43
N PRO A 242 4.82 -16.62 -23.83
CA PRO A 242 4.03 -16.57 -25.06
C PRO A 242 3.11 -15.34 -25.14
N ARG A 243 2.76 -14.73 -24.00
CA ARG A 243 1.98 -13.48 -23.94
C ARG A 243 2.77 -12.25 -24.38
N ASP A 244 4.10 -12.29 -24.34
CA ASP A 244 4.95 -11.17 -24.74
C ASP A 244 5.01 -11.02 -26.28
N TYR A 245 4.60 -12.06 -27.01
CA TYR A 245 4.50 -12.07 -28.49
C TYR A 245 3.10 -11.76 -29.02
N THR A 246 2.09 -11.56 -28.17
CA THR A 246 0.68 -11.37 -28.58
C THR A 246 0.15 -9.98 -28.31
N ARG A 247 1.03 -8.98 -28.23
CA ARG A 247 0.67 -7.55 -28.19
C ARG A 247 0.91 -6.87 -29.51
#